data_9f5a4fcee8af6f73333ac524094562b7
#
_entry.id   9f5a4fcee8af6f73333ac524094562b7
#
_cell.length_a   1.000
_cell.length_b   1.000
_cell.length_c   1.000
_cell.angle_alpha   90.00
_cell.angle_beta   90.00
_cell.angle_gamma   90.00
#
_symmetry.space_group_name_H-M   'P 1'
#
loop_
_entity.id
_entity.type
_entity.pdbx_description
1 polymer ?
#
loop_
_entity_poly.entity_id
_entity_poly.type
_entity_poly.pdbx_seq_one_letter_code
_entity_poly.pdbx_strand_id
1 'polypeptide(L)'
;MDIGLQIKKFREQQKISQEELALKIFVSRQTISNWETNKSCPDIKSLITLSNIFNVSLDNFIKEDIKEMKEIVEKATIKKFNVISVVF
;
A
#
# COMPACT_ATOMS: atom_id res chain seq x y z
N MET A 1 2.15 6.76 -5.45
CA MET A 1 2.36 6.09 -4.19
C MET A 1 1.17 6.21 -3.32
N ASP A 2 0.41 5.18 -3.19
CA ASP A 2 -0.89 5.41 -2.61
C ASP A 2 -1.43 4.17 -1.94
N ILE A 3 -0.95 3.94 -0.71
CA ILE A 3 -1.43 2.82 0.09
C ILE A 3 -2.92 3.01 0.42
N GLY A 4 -3.35 4.25 0.59
CA GLY A 4 -4.77 4.54 0.84
C GLY A 4 -5.65 4.10 -0.31
N LEU A 5 -5.21 4.36 -1.53
CA LEU A 5 -5.94 3.94 -2.72
C LEU A 5 -5.99 2.41 -2.82
N GLN A 6 -4.91 1.73 -2.47
CA GLN A 6 -4.88 0.28 -2.45
C GLN A 6 -5.85 -0.30 -1.42
N ILE A 7 -5.89 0.29 -0.22
CA ILE A 7 -6.83 -0.14 0.81
C ILE A 7 -8.26 -0.02 0.29
N LYS A 8 -8.59 1.13 -0.29
CA LYS A 8 -9.92 1.37 -0.84
C LYS A 8 -10.24 0.39 -1.95
N LYS A 9 -9.30 0.17 -2.86
CA LYS A 9 -9.47 -0.73 -3.98
C LYS A 9 -9.78 -2.15 -3.53
N PHE A 10 -8.97 -2.71 -2.62
CA PHE A 10 -9.19 -4.07 -2.14
C PHE A 10 -10.47 -4.18 -1.32
N ARG A 11 -10.76 -3.15 -0.54
CA ARG A 11 -12.00 -3.11 0.23
C ARG A 11 -13.23 -3.18 -0.69
N GLU A 12 -13.22 -2.35 -1.73
CA GLU A 12 -14.31 -2.30 -2.70
C GLU A 12 -14.43 -3.59 -3.50
N GLN A 13 -13.30 -4.20 -3.82
CA GLN A 13 -13.32 -5.49 -4.51
C GLN A 13 -13.98 -6.57 -3.68
N GLN A 14 -13.83 -6.51 -2.35
CA GLN A 14 -14.49 -7.45 -1.45
C GLN A 14 -15.91 -7.01 -1.09
N LYS A 15 -16.34 -5.86 -1.59
CA LYS A 15 -17.69 -5.34 -1.36
C LYS A 15 -18.00 -5.14 0.11
N ILE A 16 -17.04 -4.66 0.86
CA ILE A 16 -17.23 -4.33 2.28
C ILE A 16 -17.14 -2.83 2.48
N SER A 17 -17.85 -2.33 3.48
CA SER A 17 -17.83 -0.91 3.82
C SER A 17 -16.61 -0.56 4.65
N GLN A 18 -16.34 0.73 4.79
CA GLN A 18 -15.29 1.20 5.69
C GLN A 18 -15.55 0.73 7.12
N GLU A 19 -16.81 0.76 7.54
CA GLU A 19 -17.19 0.33 8.87
C GLU A 19 -16.93 -1.17 9.07
N GLU A 20 -17.28 -1.98 8.07
CA GLU A 20 -17.00 -3.41 8.13
C GLU A 20 -15.51 -3.71 8.23
N LEU A 21 -14.71 -3.02 7.44
CA LEU A 21 -13.26 -3.19 7.50
C LEU A 21 -12.73 -2.76 8.86
N ALA A 22 -13.22 -1.64 9.38
CA ALA A 22 -12.81 -1.15 10.70
C ALA A 22 -13.08 -2.18 11.79
N LEU A 23 -14.24 -2.81 11.75
CA LEU A 23 -14.57 -3.86 12.71
C LEU A 23 -13.64 -5.07 12.60
N LYS A 24 -13.24 -5.42 11.38
CA LYS A 24 -12.36 -6.58 11.15
C LYS A 24 -10.96 -6.38 11.73
N ILE A 25 -10.48 -5.15 11.76
CA ILE A 25 -9.11 -4.89 12.23
C ILE A 25 -9.06 -4.08 13.53
N PHE A 26 -10.23 -3.91 14.18
CA PHE A 26 -10.32 -3.31 15.51
C PHE A 26 -9.85 -1.86 15.54
N VAL A 27 -10.25 -1.09 14.56
CA VAL A 27 -10.02 0.36 14.53
C VAL A 27 -11.34 1.07 14.29
N SER A 28 -11.33 2.41 14.38
CA SER A 28 -12.53 3.18 14.09
C SER A 28 -12.71 3.34 12.58
N ARG A 29 -13.95 3.58 12.16
CA ARG A 29 -14.24 3.90 10.76
C ARG A 29 -13.45 5.13 10.32
N GLN A 30 -13.30 6.11 11.22
CA GLN A 30 -12.55 7.32 10.91
C GLN A 30 -11.08 6.98 10.58
N THR A 31 -10.51 6.00 11.26
CA THR A 31 -9.15 5.55 10.99
C THR A 31 -9.05 5.02 9.56
N ILE A 32 -10.01 4.19 9.14
CA ILE A 32 -10.03 3.67 7.76
C ILE A 32 -10.14 4.82 6.77
N SER A 33 -11.05 5.76 7.02
CA SER A 33 -11.23 6.91 6.15
C SER A 33 -9.93 7.72 6.03
N ASN A 34 -9.24 7.93 7.14
CA ASN A 34 -7.97 8.66 7.14
C ASN A 34 -6.90 7.93 6.34
N TRP A 35 -6.85 6.61 6.43
CA TRP A 35 -5.91 5.82 5.63
C TRP A 35 -6.23 5.93 4.15
N GLU A 36 -7.50 5.80 3.79
CA GLU A 36 -7.92 5.82 2.38
C GLU A 36 -7.74 7.18 1.72
N THR A 37 -7.72 8.24 2.51
CA THR A 37 -7.50 9.60 2.01
C THR A 37 -6.08 10.10 2.25
N ASN A 38 -5.22 9.25 2.76
CA ASN A 38 -3.81 9.56 3.04
C ASN A 38 -3.62 10.67 4.08
N LYS A 39 -4.60 10.87 4.95
CA LYS A 39 -4.44 11.75 6.10
C LYS A 39 -3.56 11.13 7.16
N SER A 40 -3.52 9.81 7.22
CA SER A 40 -2.62 9.07 8.08
C SER A 40 -2.26 7.76 7.38
N CYS A 41 -1.22 7.09 7.84
CA CYS A 41 -0.77 5.82 7.29
C CYS A 41 -0.95 4.72 8.31
N PRO A 42 -1.37 3.52 7.88
CA PRO A 42 -1.37 2.38 8.79
C PRO A 42 0.07 2.00 9.15
N ASP A 43 0.26 1.52 10.38
CA ASP A 43 1.55 0.99 10.79
C ASP A 43 1.77 -0.39 10.16
N ILE A 44 2.97 -0.94 10.33
CA ILE A 44 3.30 -2.21 9.70
C ILE A 44 2.40 -3.35 10.18
N LYS A 45 2.03 -3.34 11.44
CA LYS A 45 1.14 -4.34 12.00
C LYS A 45 -0.24 -4.29 11.34
N SER A 46 -0.77 -3.08 11.16
CA SER A 46 -2.04 -2.89 10.48
C SER A 46 -1.97 -3.30 9.01
N LEU A 47 -0.85 -2.99 8.34
CA LEU A 47 -0.64 -3.40 6.96
C LEU A 47 -0.65 -4.92 6.82
N ILE A 48 -0.01 -5.62 7.73
CA ILE A 48 0.00 -7.09 7.72
C ILE A 48 -1.42 -7.62 7.91
N THR A 49 -2.16 -7.04 8.85
CA THR A 49 -3.55 -7.45 9.09
C THR A 49 -4.42 -7.20 7.87
N LEU A 50 -4.26 -6.03 7.24
CA LEU A 50 -5.00 -5.71 6.02
C LEU A 50 -4.67 -6.69 4.89
N SER A 51 -3.40 -7.02 4.71
CA SER A 51 -3.01 -7.96 3.66
C SER A 51 -3.64 -9.33 3.89
N ASN A 52 -3.75 -9.76 5.14
CA ASN A 52 -4.40 -11.01 5.48
C ASN A 52 -5.90 -10.96 5.21
N ILE A 53 -6.55 -9.85 5.56
CA ILE A 53 -7.98 -9.68 5.31
C ILE A 53 -8.27 -9.68 3.81
N PHE A 54 -7.44 -9.02 3.05
CA PHE A 54 -7.60 -8.95 1.59
C PHE A 54 -7.06 -10.18 0.88
N ASN A 55 -6.45 -11.11 1.63
CA ASN A 55 -5.90 -12.35 1.09
C ASN A 55 -4.87 -12.10 -0.01
N VAL A 56 -4.00 -11.13 0.22
CA VAL A 56 -2.88 -10.82 -0.65
C VAL A 56 -1.61 -10.81 0.17
N SER A 57 -0.47 -11.03 -0.47
CA SER A 57 0.80 -10.91 0.23
C SER A 57 1.07 -9.43 0.52
N LEU A 58 1.87 -9.17 1.55
CA LEU A 58 2.25 -7.80 1.85
C LEU A 58 2.95 -7.14 0.66
N ASP A 59 3.79 -7.88 -0.03
CA ASP A 59 4.46 -7.40 -1.23
C ASP A 59 3.46 -6.96 -2.29
N ASN A 60 2.45 -7.77 -2.54
CA ASN A 60 1.42 -7.41 -3.53
C ASN A 60 0.59 -6.23 -3.06
N PHE A 61 0.34 -6.14 -1.75
CA PHE A 61 -0.46 -5.06 -1.20
C PHE A 61 0.18 -3.70 -1.40
N ILE A 62 1.51 -3.63 -1.27
CA ILE A 62 2.24 -2.37 -1.42
C ILE A 62 2.98 -2.28 -2.76
N LYS A 63 2.71 -3.20 -3.66
CA LYS A 63 3.44 -3.33 -4.94
C LYS A 63 3.42 -2.07 -5.79
N GLU A 64 2.29 -1.41 -5.85
CA GLU A 64 2.16 -0.20 -6.66
C GLU A 64 3.08 0.90 -6.15
N ASP A 65 3.16 1.08 -4.84
CA ASP A 65 4.05 2.06 -4.24
C ASP A 65 5.51 1.75 -4.55
N ILE A 66 5.89 0.50 -4.37
CA ILE A 66 7.24 0.04 -4.64
C ILE A 66 7.56 0.21 -6.12
N LYS A 67 6.63 -0.14 -6.98
CA LYS A 67 6.81 -0.03 -8.43
C LYS A 67 7.02 1.42 -8.85
N GLU A 68 6.23 2.34 -8.34
CA GLU A 68 6.40 3.76 -8.63
C GLU A 68 7.75 4.28 -8.18
N MET A 69 8.14 3.96 -6.97
CA MET A 69 9.44 4.36 -6.44
C MET A 69 10.57 3.79 -7.29
N LYS A 70 10.44 2.54 -7.68
CA LYS A 70 11.44 1.89 -8.51
C LYS A 70 11.58 2.57 -9.87
N GLU A 71 10.47 2.92 -10.50
CA GLU A 71 10.50 3.62 -11.77
C GLU A 71 11.16 4.99 -11.64
N ILE A 72 10.85 5.72 -10.59
CA ILE A 72 11.45 7.02 -10.33
C ILE A 72 12.96 6.88 -10.13
N VAL A 73 13.38 5.92 -9.34
CA VAL A 73 14.78 5.67 -9.08
C VAL A 73 15.50 5.26 -10.36
N GLU A 74 14.90 4.37 -11.14
CA GLU A 74 15.51 3.94 -12.41
C GLU A 74 15.70 5.11 -13.37
N LYS A 75 14.70 5.97 -13.50
CA LYS A 75 14.81 7.14 -14.36
C LYS A 75 15.88 8.10 -13.88
N ALA A 76 16.03 8.26 -12.56
CA ALA A 76 17.02 9.13 -11.99
C ALA A 76 18.43 8.57 -12.11
N THR A 77 18.58 7.25 -11.98
CA THR A 77 19.86 6.59 -11.89
C THR A 77 20.42 6.12 -13.23
N ILE A 78 19.58 5.88 -14.22
CA ILE A 78 20.03 5.39 -15.52
C ILE A 78 21.15 6.29 -16.10
N LYS A 79 21.01 7.59 -15.96
CA LYS A 79 21.98 8.53 -16.48
C LYS A 79 23.27 8.59 -15.67
N LYS A 80 23.18 8.32 -14.36
CA LYS A 80 24.33 8.46 -13.47
C LYS A 80 25.01 7.15 -13.13
N PHE A 81 24.24 6.11 -12.98
CA PHE A 81 24.70 4.85 -12.40
C PHE A 81 24.47 3.66 -13.29
N ASN A 82 24.36 3.92 -14.58
CA ASN A 82 24.21 2.85 -15.53
C ASN A 82 25.31 1.80 -15.41
N VAL A 83 26.52 2.27 -15.16
CA VAL A 83 27.67 1.37 -14.97
C VAL A 83 27.57 0.61 -13.67
N ILE A 84 27.07 1.27 -12.64
CA ILE A 84 26.93 0.64 -11.32
C ILE A 84 25.91 -0.47 -11.34
N SER A 85 24.81 -0.27 -12.06
CA SER A 85 23.77 -1.29 -12.14
C SER A 85 24.26 -2.55 -12.84
N VAL A 86 25.31 -2.44 -13.64
CA VAL A 86 25.91 -3.58 -14.31
C VAL A 86 26.79 -4.39 -13.36
N VAL A 87 27.35 -3.73 -12.36
CA VAL A 87 28.25 -4.36 -11.39
C VAL A 87 27.48 -5.32 -10.47
N PHE A 88 26.25 -5.00 -10.23
CA PHE A 88 25.40 -5.81 -9.38
C PHE A 88 24.54 -6.75 -10.19
#